data_4d08e964ba8f614a3cafeeae595c69a7
#
_entry.id   4d08e964ba8f614a3cafeeae595c69a7
#
_cell.length_a   1.000
_cell.length_b   1.000
_cell.length_c   1.000
_cell.angle_alpha   90.00
_cell.angle_beta   90.00
_cell.angle_gamma   90.00
#
_symmetry.space_group_name_H-M   'P 1'
#
loop_
_entity.id
_entity.type
_entity.pdbx_description
1 polymer ?
#
loop_
_entity_poly.entity_id
_entity_poly.type
_entity_poly.pdbx_seq_one_letter_code
_entity_poly.pdbx_strand_id
1 'polypeptide(L)'
;MHISEGILPTSILAGGALIAVTGTIIGLVKMKQEQVPRVGIMTAAFFVASLIHVPLGPSSVHLVVNGLVGILLGWACFPAILVALLLQALFFQFGGLSVLGVNTVIMAIPAFLTYLLCRPLITSNTVTLRSIGSFVAGFGAVLGAGILVALCLALSGEAFFPAAKVVLLAHIPIMIIEGIITLFIIQFLYKVKPEMIDPLMHRI
;
A
#
# COMPACT_ATOMS: atom_id res chain seq x y z
N MET A 1 -4.68 2.88 -7.60
CA MET A 1 -3.65 2.14 -8.36
C MET A 1 -4.09 0.71 -8.60
N HIS A 2 -5.10 0.49 -9.42
CA HIS A 2 -5.54 -0.86 -9.77
C HIS A 2 -5.29 -1.07 -11.26
N ILE A 3 -4.84 -2.27 -11.63
CA ILE A 3 -4.88 -2.71 -13.01
C ILE A 3 -6.24 -3.37 -13.22
N SER A 4 -6.93 -3.04 -14.32
CA SER A 4 -8.23 -3.60 -14.65
C SER A 4 -8.12 -5.02 -15.19
N GLU A 5 -9.23 -5.78 -15.16
CA GLU A 5 -9.28 -7.13 -15.72
C GLU A 5 -9.03 -7.14 -17.24
N GLY A 6 -8.54 -8.27 -17.73
CA GLY A 6 -8.30 -8.49 -19.17
C GLY A 6 -7.03 -7.87 -19.74
N ILE A 7 -6.20 -7.18 -18.93
CA ILE A 7 -4.98 -6.50 -19.38
C ILE A 7 -3.75 -7.38 -19.22
N LEU A 8 -3.66 -8.11 -18.11
CA LEU A 8 -2.46 -8.85 -17.73
C LEU A 8 -2.47 -10.27 -18.30
N PRO A 9 -1.32 -10.77 -18.78
CA PRO A 9 -1.18 -12.18 -19.18
C PRO A 9 -1.30 -13.11 -17.97
N THR A 10 -1.76 -14.35 -18.24
CA THR A 10 -2.02 -15.36 -17.19
C THR A 10 -0.80 -15.66 -16.32
N SER A 11 0.41 -15.59 -16.88
CA SER A 11 1.66 -15.79 -16.12
C SER A 11 1.85 -14.77 -15.01
N ILE A 12 1.56 -13.49 -15.28
CA ILE A 12 1.64 -12.40 -14.30
C ILE A 12 0.53 -12.55 -13.27
N LEU A 13 -0.69 -12.92 -13.69
CA LEU A 13 -1.81 -13.17 -12.78
C LEU A 13 -1.48 -14.29 -11.79
N ALA A 14 -0.97 -15.43 -12.29
CA ALA A 14 -0.61 -16.57 -11.45
C ALA A 14 0.54 -16.23 -10.48
N GLY A 15 1.59 -15.55 -10.97
CA GLY A 15 2.71 -15.11 -10.13
C GLY A 15 2.26 -14.14 -9.03
N GLY A 16 1.44 -13.14 -9.39
CA GLY A 16 0.88 -12.20 -8.43
C GLY A 16 -0.03 -12.85 -7.38
N ALA A 17 -0.88 -13.81 -7.81
CA ALA A 17 -1.72 -14.56 -6.90
C ALA A 17 -0.89 -15.38 -5.89
N LEU A 18 0.14 -16.08 -6.36
CA LEU A 18 1.03 -16.87 -5.50
C LEU A 18 1.72 -16.00 -4.45
N ILE A 19 2.28 -14.85 -4.86
CA ILE A 19 2.96 -13.92 -3.95
C ILE A 19 1.96 -13.33 -2.95
N ALA A 20 0.77 -12.91 -3.41
CA ALA A 20 -0.27 -12.35 -2.55
C ALA A 20 -0.74 -13.35 -1.49
N VAL A 21 -1.01 -14.59 -1.88
CA VAL A 21 -1.41 -15.67 -0.97
C VAL A 21 -0.31 -15.94 0.05
N THR A 22 0.94 -16.08 -0.40
CA THR A 22 2.08 -16.31 0.49
C THR A 22 2.26 -15.17 1.50
N GLY A 23 2.24 -13.91 1.04
CA GLY A 23 2.33 -12.74 1.91
C GLY A 23 1.18 -12.65 2.90
N THR A 24 -0.04 -12.99 2.45
CA THR A 24 -1.23 -13.02 3.32
C THR A 24 -1.13 -14.10 4.38
N ILE A 25 -0.70 -15.31 4.04
CA ILE A 25 -0.50 -16.40 5.01
C ILE A 25 0.54 -15.98 6.05
N ILE A 26 1.69 -15.43 5.62
CA ILE A 26 2.71 -14.93 6.53
C ILE A 26 2.16 -13.82 7.43
N GLY A 27 1.39 -12.89 6.87
CA GLY A 27 0.74 -11.81 7.60
C GLY A 27 -0.22 -12.32 8.66
N LEU A 28 -1.06 -13.29 8.33
CA LEU A 28 -2.01 -13.90 9.26
C LEU A 28 -1.31 -14.69 10.37
N VAL A 29 -0.30 -15.49 10.04
CA VAL A 29 0.47 -16.28 11.02
C VAL A 29 1.23 -15.39 12.02
N LYS A 30 1.75 -14.25 11.55
CA LYS A 30 2.47 -13.31 12.40
C LYS A 30 1.57 -12.33 13.17
N MET A 31 0.30 -12.26 12.81
CA MET A 31 -0.65 -11.34 13.43
C MET A 31 -1.11 -11.88 14.78
N LYS A 32 -0.97 -11.05 15.82
CA LYS A 32 -1.50 -11.35 17.16
C LYS A 32 -2.98 -10.95 17.25
N GLN A 33 -3.76 -11.63 18.10
CA GLN A 33 -5.18 -11.32 18.28
C GLN A 33 -5.44 -9.86 18.70
N GLU A 34 -4.56 -9.28 19.50
CA GLU A 34 -4.63 -7.88 19.95
C GLU A 34 -4.49 -6.88 18.79
N GLN A 35 -3.92 -7.30 17.66
CA GLN A 35 -3.75 -6.46 16.47
C GLN A 35 -4.97 -6.46 15.56
N VAL A 36 -5.90 -7.41 15.71
CA VAL A 36 -7.07 -7.58 14.81
C VAL A 36 -7.91 -6.29 14.70
N PRO A 37 -8.27 -5.59 15.79
CA PRO A 37 -9.02 -4.33 15.69
C PRO A 37 -8.27 -3.26 14.90
N ARG A 38 -6.95 -3.14 15.10
CA ARG A 38 -6.09 -2.21 14.39
C ARG A 38 -6.01 -2.55 12.91
N VAL A 39 -5.87 -3.83 12.56
CA VAL A 39 -5.88 -4.30 11.17
C VAL A 39 -7.22 -3.96 10.51
N GLY A 40 -8.35 -4.21 11.19
CA GLY A 40 -9.68 -3.87 10.69
C GLY A 40 -9.86 -2.37 10.42
N ILE A 41 -9.43 -1.50 11.34
CA ILE A 41 -9.48 -0.04 11.18
C ILE A 41 -8.62 0.41 9.99
N MET A 42 -7.41 -0.12 9.87
CA MET A 42 -6.52 0.24 8.75
C MET A 42 -7.02 -0.29 7.41
N THR A 43 -7.65 -1.48 7.39
CA THR A 43 -8.32 -2.01 6.20
C THR A 43 -9.46 -1.10 5.75
N ALA A 44 -10.30 -0.64 6.70
CA ALA A 44 -11.39 0.28 6.41
C ALA A 44 -10.87 1.65 5.94
N ALA A 45 -9.82 2.19 6.57
CA ALA A 45 -9.20 3.45 6.15
C ALA A 45 -8.63 3.36 4.73
N PHE A 46 -7.93 2.28 4.40
CA PHE A 46 -7.44 2.02 3.06
C PHE A 46 -8.58 1.90 2.04
N PHE A 47 -9.64 1.16 2.39
CA PHE A 47 -10.82 1.01 1.54
C PHE A 47 -11.47 2.37 1.24
N VAL A 48 -11.72 3.19 2.26
CA VAL A 48 -12.37 4.51 2.11
C VAL A 48 -11.47 5.50 1.35
N ALA A 49 -10.17 5.54 1.64
CA ALA A 49 -9.23 6.45 0.96
C ALA A 49 -9.22 6.24 -0.56
N SER A 50 -9.38 5.00 -1.01
CA SER A 50 -9.36 4.65 -2.43
C SER A 50 -10.67 4.90 -3.18
N LEU A 51 -11.77 5.29 -2.49
CA LEU A 51 -13.05 5.60 -3.15
C LEU A 51 -12.96 6.87 -4.01
N ILE A 52 -12.09 7.81 -3.65
CA ILE A 52 -11.82 8.99 -4.46
C ILE A 52 -10.74 8.61 -5.47
N HIS A 53 -11.15 8.24 -6.68
CA HIS A 53 -10.24 7.81 -7.73
C HIS A 53 -10.55 8.47 -9.07
N VAL A 54 -9.50 8.58 -9.90
CA VAL A 54 -9.58 9.07 -11.27
C VAL A 54 -9.11 7.96 -12.20
N PRO A 55 -9.97 7.45 -13.11
CA PRO A 55 -9.55 6.42 -14.07
C PRO A 55 -8.55 6.99 -15.08
N LEU A 56 -7.50 6.24 -15.39
CA LEU A 56 -6.45 6.56 -16.36
C LEU A 56 -6.21 5.35 -17.27
N GLY A 57 -7.06 5.18 -18.29
CA GLY A 57 -6.97 4.06 -19.21
C GLY A 57 -7.02 2.70 -18.48
N PRO A 58 -5.98 1.86 -18.61
CA PRO A 58 -5.94 0.52 -18.01
C PRO A 58 -5.69 0.51 -16.49
N SER A 59 -5.56 1.69 -15.88
CA SER A 59 -5.28 1.85 -14.44
C SER A 59 -6.07 3.04 -13.88
N SER A 60 -5.90 3.31 -12.59
CA SER A 60 -6.51 4.44 -11.88
C SER A 60 -5.55 5.10 -10.90
N VAL A 61 -5.80 6.36 -10.58
CA VAL A 61 -5.07 7.14 -9.58
C VAL A 61 -6.01 7.50 -8.44
N HIS A 62 -5.62 7.22 -7.22
CA HIS A 62 -6.36 7.51 -6.00
C HIS A 62 -5.43 7.62 -4.80
N LEU A 63 -5.92 8.14 -3.68
CA LEU A 63 -5.21 8.02 -2.41
C LEU A 63 -5.11 6.55 -2.02
N VAL A 64 -3.95 6.13 -1.55
CA VAL A 64 -3.66 4.71 -1.29
C VAL A 64 -3.45 4.43 0.19
N VAL A 65 -2.80 5.35 0.90
CA VAL A 65 -2.36 5.23 2.31
C VAL A 65 -1.61 3.91 2.61
N ASN A 66 -1.08 3.26 1.57
CA ASN A 66 -0.41 1.97 1.73
C ASN A 66 0.89 2.10 2.54
N GLY A 67 1.62 3.21 2.44
CA GLY A 67 2.79 3.48 3.27
C GLY A 67 2.44 3.53 4.75
N LEU A 68 1.35 4.22 5.12
CA LEU A 68 0.83 4.25 6.47
C LEU A 68 0.39 2.85 6.96
N VAL A 69 -0.35 2.12 6.12
CA VAL A 69 -0.76 0.73 6.41
C VAL A 69 0.47 -0.16 6.64
N GLY A 70 1.50 -0.04 5.82
CA GLY A 70 2.75 -0.78 5.98
C GLY A 70 3.43 -0.49 7.32
N ILE A 71 3.65 0.79 7.64
CA ILE A 71 4.29 1.23 8.90
C ILE A 71 3.54 0.73 10.13
N LEU A 72 2.23 0.84 10.12
CA LEU A 72 1.41 0.48 11.28
C LEU A 72 1.17 -1.02 11.42
N LEU A 73 1.15 -1.80 10.34
CA LEU A 73 0.77 -3.21 10.37
C LEU A 73 1.93 -4.17 10.10
N GLY A 74 3.03 -3.72 9.50
CA GLY A 74 4.12 -4.62 9.09
C GLY A 74 3.60 -5.73 8.16
N TRP A 75 3.85 -6.99 8.47
CA TRP A 75 3.38 -8.13 7.69
C TRP A 75 1.86 -8.21 7.55
N ALA A 76 1.09 -7.73 8.53
CA ALA A 76 -0.36 -7.74 8.47
C ALA A 76 -0.93 -6.76 7.43
N CYS A 77 -0.10 -5.94 6.75
CA CYS A 77 -0.52 -5.13 5.62
C CYS A 77 -1.02 -5.98 4.44
N PHE A 78 -0.47 -7.19 4.23
CA PHE A 78 -0.92 -8.08 3.14
C PHE A 78 -2.38 -8.49 3.28
N PRO A 79 -2.83 -9.14 4.38
CA PRO A 79 -4.24 -9.46 4.55
C PRO A 79 -5.14 -8.22 4.61
N ALA A 80 -4.67 -7.11 5.21
CA ALA A 80 -5.44 -5.86 5.28
C ALA A 80 -5.74 -5.30 3.88
N ILE A 81 -4.72 -5.19 3.03
CA ILE A 81 -4.84 -4.68 1.66
C ILE A 81 -5.64 -5.65 0.79
N LEU A 82 -5.39 -6.97 0.91
CA LEU A 82 -6.16 -7.98 0.17
C LEU A 82 -7.66 -7.87 0.44
N VAL A 83 -8.08 -7.78 1.71
CA VAL A 83 -9.49 -7.66 2.10
C VAL A 83 -10.09 -6.35 1.57
N ALA A 84 -9.38 -5.22 1.70
CA ALA A 84 -9.85 -3.95 1.19
C ALA A 84 -10.04 -3.97 -0.33
N LEU A 85 -9.06 -4.53 -1.09
CA LEU A 85 -9.15 -4.66 -2.54
C LEU A 85 -10.26 -5.62 -2.99
N LEU A 86 -10.48 -6.70 -2.23
CA LEU A 86 -11.60 -7.62 -2.47
C LEU A 86 -12.94 -6.89 -2.33
N LEU A 87 -13.12 -6.11 -1.27
CA LEU A 87 -14.33 -5.31 -1.08
C LEU A 87 -14.52 -4.25 -2.18
N GLN A 88 -13.44 -3.62 -2.63
CA GLN A 88 -13.47 -2.66 -3.74
C GLN A 88 -13.87 -3.35 -5.06
N ALA A 89 -13.35 -4.54 -5.33
CA ALA A 89 -13.72 -5.31 -6.51
C ALA A 89 -15.20 -5.73 -6.48
N LEU A 90 -15.71 -6.17 -5.31
CA LEU A 90 -17.09 -6.62 -5.15
C LEU A 90 -18.12 -5.47 -5.20
N PHE A 91 -17.83 -4.34 -4.54
CA PHE A 91 -18.81 -3.26 -4.42
C PHE A 91 -18.72 -2.22 -5.54
N PHE A 92 -17.53 -1.98 -6.08
CA PHE A 92 -17.28 -0.88 -7.02
C PHE A 92 -16.67 -1.34 -8.34
N GLN A 93 -16.38 -2.63 -8.50
CA GLN A 93 -15.72 -3.20 -9.67
C GLN A 93 -14.35 -2.57 -9.95
N PHE A 94 -13.67 -2.07 -8.91
CA PHE A 94 -12.33 -1.52 -9.04
C PHE A 94 -11.30 -2.65 -9.14
N GLY A 95 -10.54 -2.65 -10.24
CA GLY A 95 -9.60 -3.73 -10.55
C GLY A 95 -10.31 -4.96 -11.07
N GLY A 96 -10.79 -5.82 -10.18
CA GLY A 96 -11.51 -7.05 -10.45
C GLY A 96 -10.91 -8.26 -9.73
N LEU A 97 -11.62 -9.39 -9.76
CA LEU A 97 -11.24 -10.60 -9.01
C LEU A 97 -10.04 -11.31 -9.64
N SER A 98 -9.93 -11.32 -10.96
CA SER A 98 -8.83 -11.99 -11.66
C SER A 98 -7.47 -11.34 -11.40
N VAL A 99 -7.44 -10.03 -11.20
CA VAL A 99 -6.23 -9.22 -10.95
C VAL A 99 -6.00 -8.95 -9.46
N LEU A 100 -6.86 -9.47 -8.57
CA LEU A 100 -6.81 -9.19 -7.13
C LEU A 100 -5.44 -9.50 -6.52
N GLY A 101 -4.85 -10.63 -6.89
CA GLY A 101 -3.53 -11.03 -6.39
C GLY A 101 -2.44 -10.06 -6.82
N VAL A 102 -2.41 -9.67 -8.10
CA VAL A 102 -1.42 -8.71 -8.62
C VAL A 102 -1.61 -7.34 -7.97
N ASN A 103 -2.84 -6.83 -7.88
CA ASN A 103 -3.12 -5.55 -7.24
C ASN A 103 -2.73 -5.56 -5.76
N THR A 104 -2.92 -6.69 -5.05
CA THR A 104 -2.43 -6.85 -3.67
C THR A 104 -0.90 -6.75 -3.60
N VAL A 105 -0.18 -7.43 -4.48
CA VAL A 105 1.29 -7.39 -4.55
C VAL A 105 1.79 -5.97 -4.83
N ILE A 106 1.19 -5.30 -5.83
CA ILE A 106 1.53 -3.93 -6.22
C ILE A 106 1.45 -2.97 -5.02
N MET A 107 0.48 -3.15 -4.13
CA MET A 107 0.29 -2.24 -3.00
C MET A 107 0.97 -2.71 -1.72
N ALA A 108 0.95 -4.01 -1.43
CA ALA A 108 1.47 -4.56 -0.18
C ALA A 108 3.01 -4.67 -0.15
N ILE A 109 3.66 -5.01 -1.27
CA ILE A 109 5.13 -5.12 -1.29
C ILE A 109 5.79 -3.77 -1.00
N PRO A 110 5.47 -2.66 -1.70
CA PRO A 110 6.05 -1.37 -1.37
C PRO A 110 5.70 -0.89 0.05
N ALA A 111 4.49 -1.14 0.52
CA ALA A 111 4.07 -0.85 1.88
C ALA A 111 4.94 -1.57 2.92
N PHE A 112 5.20 -2.84 2.71
CA PHE A 112 6.05 -3.65 3.58
C PHE A 112 7.53 -3.25 3.49
N LEU A 113 8.03 -2.96 2.29
CA LEU A 113 9.42 -2.49 2.11
C LEU A 113 9.65 -1.15 2.81
N THR A 114 8.73 -0.20 2.69
CA THR A 114 8.85 1.08 3.41
C THR A 114 8.76 0.90 4.92
N TYR A 115 7.97 -0.05 5.42
CA TYR A 115 8.00 -0.43 6.84
C TYR A 115 9.40 -0.88 7.26
N LEU A 116 10.03 -1.77 6.52
CA LEU A 116 11.38 -2.26 6.87
C LEU A 116 12.44 -1.15 6.85
N LEU A 117 12.41 -0.32 5.80
CA LEU A 117 13.43 0.70 5.56
C LEU A 117 13.25 1.95 6.45
N CYS A 118 12.01 2.38 6.64
CA CYS A 118 11.73 3.64 7.34
C CYS A 118 11.49 3.47 8.83
N ARG A 119 11.19 2.26 9.33
CA ARG A 119 10.93 2.02 10.75
C ARG A 119 12.02 2.57 11.67
N PRO A 120 13.33 2.36 11.43
CA PRO A 120 14.37 2.90 12.31
C PRO A 120 14.34 4.44 12.41
N LEU A 121 13.98 5.11 11.33
CA LEU A 121 13.84 6.57 11.32
C LEU A 121 12.57 7.02 12.06
N ILE A 122 11.45 6.31 11.85
CA ILE A 122 10.14 6.62 12.43
C ILE A 122 10.13 6.42 13.95
N THR A 123 10.86 5.42 14.46
CA THR A 123 10.97 5.15 15.89
C THR A 123 12.02 6.02 16.59
N SER A 124 12.72 6.88 15.87
CA SER A 124 13.73 7.80 16.44
C SER A 124 13.08 8.85 17.33
N ASN A 125 13.76 9.19 18.44
CA ASN A 125 13.39 10.29 19.33
C ASN A 125 13.56 11.67 18.66
N THR A 126 14.37 11.76 17.60
CA THR A 126 14.61 12.99 16.85
C THR A 126 13.44 13.29 15.92
N VAL A 127 12.75 14.41 16.16
CA VAL A 127 11.58 14.85 15.37
C VAL A 127 11.91 14.90 13.86
N THR A 128 13.07 15.40 13.50
CA THR A 128 13.51 15.54 12.11
C THR A 128 13.63 14.17 11.43
N LEU A 129 14.31 13.20 12.07
CA LEU A 129 14.47 11.85 11.50
C LEU A 129 13.12 11.15 11.35
N ARG A 130 12.26 11.26 12.38
CA ARG A 130 10.90 10.71 12.34
C ARG A 130 10.06 11.34 11.22
N SER A 131 10.16 12.66 11.04
CA SER A 131 9.45 13.36 9.97
C SER A 131 9.91 12.91 8.58
N ILE A 132 11.23 12.83 8.38
CA ILE A 132 11.80 12.34 7.11
C ILE A 132 11.37 10.90 6.86
N GLY A 133 11.52 10.01 7.84
CA GLY A 133 11.12 8.61 7.72
C GLY A 133 9.65 8.44 7.39
N SER A 134 8.78 9.23 8.02
CA SER A 134 7.33 9.18 7.77
C SER A 134 6.95 9.67 6.38
N PHE A 135 7.55 10.78 5.93
CA PHE A 135 7.33 11.29 4.57
C PHE A 135 7.82 10.29 3.52
N VAL A 136 9.05 9.79 3.69
CA VAL A 136 9.66 8.81 2.77
C VAL A 136 8.85 7.52 2.72
N ALA A 137 8.25 7.09 3.84
CA ALA A 137 7.41 5.90 3.85
C ALA A 137 6.13 6.08 3.01
N GLY A 138 5.39 7.18 3.17
CA GLY A 138 4.21 7.45 2.37
C GLY A 138 4.54 7.65 0.89
N PHE A 139 5.49 8.53 0.59
CA PHE A 139 5.96 8.80 -0.76
C PHE A 139 6.51 7.55 -1.46
N GLY A 140 7.40 6.82 -0.78
CA GLY A 140 8.09 5.65 -1.33
C GLY A 140 7.17 4.47 -1.58
N ALA A 141 6.16 4.27 -0.74
CA ALA A 141 5.18 3.20 -0.95
C ALA A 141 4.35 3.44 -2.22
N VAL A 142 3.93 4.68 -2.48
CA VAL A 142 3.19 5.04 -3.70
C VAL A 142 4.11 5.00 -4.92
N LEU A 143 5.35 5.48 -4.80
CA LEU A 143 6.35 5.37 -5.87
C LEU A 143 6.59 3.91 -6.26
N GLY A 144 6.83 3.04 -5.28
CA GLY A 144 7.05 1.61 -5.51
C GLY A 144 5.84 0.93 -6.16
N ALA A 145 4.63 1.28 -5.71
CA ALA A 145 3.40 0.77 -6.32
C ALA A 145 3.25 1.27 -7.76
N GLY A 146 3.52 2.54 -8.04
CA GLY A 146 3.52 3.10 -9.40
C GLY A 146 4.53 2.41 -10.33
N ILE A 147 5.74 2.12 -9.83
CA ILE A 147 6.75 1.37 -10.59
C ILE A 147 6.26 -0.05 -10.90
N LEU A 148 5.65 -0.75 -9.93
CA LEU A 148 5.13 -2.10 -10.15
C LEU A 148 3.97 -2.11 -11.15
N VAL A 149 3.05 -1.12 -11.09
CA VAL A 149 2.00 -0.97 -12.12
C VAL A 149 2.61 -0.77 -13.49
N ALA A 150 3.55 0.18 -13.61
CA ALA A 150 4.20 0.48 -14.90
C ALA A 150 4.95 -0.74 -15.44
N LEU A 151 5.62 -1.51 -14.58
CA LEU A 151 6.30 -2.75 -14.96
C LEU A 151 5.31 -3.81 -15.43
N CYS A 152 4.21 -4.04 -14.72
CA CYS A 152 3.17 -4.98 -15.13
C CYS A 152 2.57 -4.62 -16.49
N LEU A 153 2.28 -3.32 -16.72
CA LEU A 153 1.78 -2.84 -18.00
C LEU A 153 2.80 -3.03 -19.13
N ALA A 154 4.06 -2.68 -18.88
CA ALA A 154 5.15 -2.85 -19.86
C ALA A 154 5.35 -4.32 -20.26
N LEU A 155 5.25 -5.25 -19.29
CA LEU A 155 5.34 -6.69 -19.54
C LEU A 155 4.09 -7.27 -20.23
N SER A 156 2.99 -6.53 -20.26
CA SER A 156 1.75 -6.96 -20.92
C SER A 156 1.73 -6.65 -22.43
N GLY A 157 2.71 -5.88 -22.94
CA GLY A 157 2.88 -5.62 -24.37
C GLY A 157 3.24 -4.16 -24.66
N GLU A 158 3.84 -3.94 -25.83
CA GLU A 158 4.33 -2.61 -26.25
C GLU A 158 3.23 -1.55 -26.31
N ALA A 159 2.00 -1.94 -26.64
CA ALA A 159 0.84 -1.05 -26.67
C ALA A 159 0.57 -0.35 -25.33
N PHE A 160 1.03 -0.92 -24.20
CA PHE A 160 0.84 -0.35 -22.87
C PHE A 160 1.96 0.58 -22.40
N PHE A 161 3.07 0.73 -23.12
CA PHE A 161 4.15 1.64 -22.74
C PHE A 161 3.72 3.10 -22.56
N PRO A 162 2.88 3.69 -23.42
CA PRO A 162 2.38 5.05 -23.18
C PRO A 162 1.57 5.15 -21.89
N ALA A 163 0.70 4.17 -21.61
CA ALA A 163 -0.10 4.12 -20.39
C ALA A 163 0.78 3.98 -19.14
N ALA A 164 1.82 3.16 -19.18
CA ALA A 164 2.78 3.01 -18.08
C ALA A 164 3.46 4.33 -17.71
N LYS A 165 3.88 5.13 -18.70
CA LYS A 165 4.47 6.46 -18.50
C LYS A 165 3.46 7.43 -17.89
N VAL A 166 2.24 7.48 -18.43
CA VAL A 166 1.18 8.37 -17.93
C VAL A 166 0.83 8.04 -16.48
N VAL A 167 0.72 6.75 -16.14
CA VAL A 167 0.45 6.31 -14.77
C VAL A 167 1.54 6.79 -13.81
N LEU A 168 2.82 6.61 -14.14
CA LEU A 168 3.92 7.07 -13.28
C LEU A 168 3.88 8.59 -13.06
N LEU A 169 3.70 9.38 -14.12
CA LEU A 169 3.65 10.84 -14.03
C LEU A 169 2.44 11.32 -13.22
N ALA A 170 1.27 10.70 -13.44
CA ALA A 170 0.04 11.05 -12.72
C ALA A 170 0.11 10.73 -11.21
N HIS A 171 1.00 9.83 -10.80
CA HIS A 171 1.19 9.50 -9.38
C HIS A 171 2.13 10.45 -8.65
N ILE A 172 2.89 11.31 -9.33
CA ILE A 172 3.81 12.26 -8.67
C ILE A 172 3.10 13.15 -7.62
N PRO A 173 1.98 13.83 -7.93
CA PRO A 173 1.27 14.60 -6.93
C PRO A 173 0.73 13.74 -5.77
N ILE A 174 0.27 12.52 -6.07
CA ILE A 174 -0.23 11.60 -5.04
C ILE A 174 0.90 11.16 -4.10
N MET A 175 2.09 10.87 -4.61
CA MET A 175 3.27 10.53 -3.79
C MET A 175 3.57 11.63 -2.76
N ILE A 176 3.51 12.90 -3.18
CA ILE A 176 3.76 14.04 -2.29
C ILE A 176 2.67 14.14 -1.22
N ILE A 177 1.40 14.07 -1.63
CA ILE A 177 0.26 14.13 -0.72
C ILE A 177 0.31 12.97 0.30
N GLU A 178 0.58 11.76 -0.14
CA GLU A 178 0.70 10.57 0.72
C GLU A 178 1.87 10.71 1.70
N GLY A 179 3.00 11.23 1.26
CA GLY A 179 4.13 11.54 2.13
C GLY A 179 3.74 12.53 3.23
N ILE A 180 3.03 13.61 2.89
CA ILE A 180 2.55 14.62 3.83
C ILE A 180 1.53 14.03 4.80
N ILE A 181 0.53 13.30 4.31
CA ILE A 181 -0.50 12.65 5.15
C ILE A 181 0.16 11.68 6.14
N THR A 182 1.04 10.81 5.66
CA THR A 182 1.75 9.85 6.51
C THR A 182 2.59 10.55 7.57
N LEU A 183 3.29 11.63 7.21
CA LEU A 183 4.06 12.44 8.15
C LEU A 183 3.17 12.98 9.28
N PHE A 184 2.05 13.63 8.95
CA PHE A 184 1.17 14.22 9.95
C PHE A 184 0.54 13.16 10.86
N ILE A 185 0.07 12.04 10.30
CA ILE A 185 -0.54 10.95 11.07
C ILE A 185 0.49 10.32 12.02
N ILE A 186 1.70 10.03 11.57
CA ILE A 186 2.74 9.44 12.42
C ILE A 186 3.18 10.40 13.51
N GLN A 187 3.34 11.70 13.22
CA GLN A 187 3.65 12.70 14.25
C GLN A 187 2.53 12.83 15.29
N PHE A 188 1.28 12.76 14.87
CA PHE A 188 0.14 12.76 15.76
C PHE A 188 0.12 11.49 16.63
N LEU A 189 0.26 10.31 16.04
CA LEU A 189 0.26 9.04 16.74
C LEU A 189 1.44 8.95 17.74
N TYR A 190 2.59 9.47 17.39
CA TYR A 190 3.75 9.51 18.30
C TYR A 190 3.46 10.30 19.58
N LYS A 191 2.61 11.33 19.51
CA LYS A 191 2.21 12.13 20.70
C LYS A 191 1.07 11.51 21.49
N VAL A 192 0.11 10.85 20.80
CA VAL A 192 -1.16 10.42 21.43
C VAL A 192 -1.16 8.94 21.76
N LYS A 193 -0.58 8.10 20.90
CA LYS A 193 -0.53 6.64 21.04
C LYS A 193 0.77 6.07 20.46
N PRO A 194 1.93 6.33 21.08
CA PRO A 194 3.23 5.87 20.59
C PRO A 194 3.33 4.35 20.46
N GLU A 195 2.58 3.60 21.25
CA GLU A 195 2.47 2.14 21.17
C GLU A 195 1.90 1.62 19.85
N MET A 196 1.23 2.47 19.07
CA MET A 196 0.79 2.11 17.73
C MET A 196 1.94 2.10 16.73
N ILE A 197 3.00 2.84 16.97
CA ILE A 197 4.18 2.91 16.12
C ILE A 197 5.20 1.86 16.54
N ASP A 198 5.49 1.79 17.83
CA ASP A 198 6.38 0.78 18.42
C ASP A 198 5.85 0.31 19.77
N PRO A 199 5.50 -0.98 19.91
CA PRO A 199 5.04 -1.54 21.18
C PRO A 199 6.03 -1.40 22.33
N LEU A 200 7.32 -1.16 22.05
CA LEU A 200 8.36 -0.99 23.06
C LEU A 200 8.41 0.44 23.63
N MET A 201 7.79 1.41 22.99
CA MET A 201 7.77 2.82 23.47
C MET A 201 6.93 3.03 24.75
N HIS A 202 6.14 2.06 25.16
CA HIS A 202 5.35 2.09 26.39
C HIS A 202 6.18 1.83 27.67
N ARG A 203 7.49 1.53 27.55
CA ARG A 203 8.33 1.16 28.69
C ARG A 203 9.27 2.27 29.18
N ILE A 204 9.05 3.49 28.74
CA ILE A 204 9.72 4.69 29.20
C ILE A 204 8.63 5.62 29.79
#